data_94aeec6398d8ca38992ef8a8fe3c0a35
#
_entry.id   94aeec6398d8ca38992ef8a8fe3c0a35
#
_cell.length_a   1.000
_cell.length_b   1.000
_cell.length_c   1.000
_cell.angle_alpha   90.00
_cell.angle_beta   90.00
_cell.angle_gamma   90.00
#
_symmetry.space_group_name_H-M   'P 1'
#
loop_
_entity.id
_entity.type
_entity.pdbx_description
1 polymer ?
#
loop_
_entity_poly.entity_id
_entity_poly.type
_entity_poly.pdbx_seq_one_letter_code
_entity_poly.pdbx_strand_id
1 'polypeptide(L)'
;WALEKFAYVPVDKKITMDDSEQGRRKLAETILGAKKQAGITTKNIAIGLPARKTYTAIIEVPNAPEKELAKTVKYESDQYIPMAVDDAKIDFAVLGVSPNDNMKAEILISSTDRAYAEERLEDIEMLGLNVIAQEPEPIAMVRALSQIGVDDARMIIDFGANSTDLVVMYLGAPRLVRSIPGGLSAFVKTVANGLSISEAQAKQFILQYGLLQNQFEGRIYQTLSSNLEGFTMELVKSVRFFQNKYTGAQFGGIILSGYAGIIPLMAEYIEVKTGISTIQGNPWQYVRVNEQQQKLLLPVASEFGVAI
;
A
#
# COMPACT_ATOMS: atom_id res chain seq x y z
N TRP A 1 -0.94 21.57 2.18
CA TRP A 1 0.42 21.11 2.49
C TRP A 1 1.37 21.58 1.40
N ALA A 2 2.67 21.73 1.72
CA ALA A 2 3.73 22.05 0.75
C ALA A 2 4.91 21.13 1.03
N LEU A 3 5.53 20.61 -0.02
CA LEU A 3 6.73 19.79 0.08
C LEU A 3 7.93 20.70 0.32
N GLU A 4 8.57 20.55 1.46
CA GLU A 4 9.81 21.29 1.75
C GLU A 4 11.02 20.53 1.23
N LYS A 5 11.16 19.26 1.58
CA LYS A 5 12.30 18.40 1.24
C LYS A 5 11.86 16.96 1.09
N PHE A 6 12.58 16.21 0.30
CA PHE A 6 12.39 14.78 0.12
C PHE A 6 13.73 14.07 -0.05
N ALA A 7 13.74 12.77 0.21
CA ALA A 7 14.83 11.87 -0.10
C ALA A 7 14.27 10.58 -0.69
N TYR A 8 15.01 10.02 -1.62
CA TYR A 8 14.75 8.71 -2.19
C TYR A 8 16.08 7.95 -2.26
N VAL A 9 16.15 6.79 -1.60
CA VAL A 9 17.35 5.97 -1.52
C VAL A 9 17.01 4.52 -1.79
N PRO A 10 17.69 3.86 -2.72
CA PRO A 10 17.54 2.42 -2.91
C PRO A 10 18.05 1.68 -1.67
N VAL A 11 17.28 0.70 -1.19
CA VAL A 11 17.67 -0.17 -0.07
C VAL A 11 17.72 -1.61 -0.55
N ASP A 12 18.79 -2.34 -0.19
CA ASP A 12 18.89 -3.76 -0.52
C ASP A 12 17.76 -4.54 0.16
N LYS A 13 17.11 -5.41 -0.62
CA LYS A 13 16.05 -6.30 -0.13
C LYS A 13 16.47 -7.09 1.11
N LYS A 14 17.74 -7.49 1.20
CA LYS A 14 18.27 -8.20 2.37
C LYS A 14 18.16 -7.37 3.64
N ILE A 15 18.31 -6.05 3.54
CA ILE A 15 18.18 -5.13 4.68
C ILE A 15 16.71 -4.94 5.05
N THR A 16 15.83 -4.75 4.07
CA THR A 16 14.39 -4.52 4.33
C THR A 16 13.65 -5.75 4.85
N MET A 17 14.20 -6.95 4.66
CA MET A 17 13.64 -8.23 5.09
C MET A 17 14.37 -8.83 6.30
N ASP A 18 15.40 -8.15 6.80
CA ASP A 18 16.21 -8.60 7.93
C ASP A 18 15.71 -7.93 9.22
N ASP A 19 14.94 -8.69 10.00
CA ASP A 19 14.44 -8.24 11.30
C ASP A 19 15.47 -8.47 12.44
N SER A 20 16.71 -8.92 12.12
CA SER A 20 17.79 -8.99 13.11
C SER A 20 18.21 -7.60 13.58
N GLU A 21 18.78 -7.50 14.79
CA GLU A 21 19.30 -6.23 15.32
C GLU A 21 20.26 -5.54 14.32
N GLN A 22 21.12 -6.33 13.65
CA GLN A 22 22.05 -5.79 12.65
C GLN A 22 21.31 -5.24 11.40
N GLY A 23 20.27 -5.94 10.91
CA GLY A 23 19.46 -5.49 9.78
C GLY A 23 18.71 -4.20 10.11
N ARG A 24 18.10 -4.18 11.30
CA ARG A 24 17.40 -2.99 11.80
C ARG A 24 18.31 -1.77 11.93
N ARG A 25 19.51 -1.93 12.51
CA ARG A 25 20.51 -0.85 12.61
C ARG A 25 20.92 -0.31 11.23
N LYS A 26 21.19 -1.18 10.27
CA LYS A 26 21.52 -0.75 8.90
C LYS A 26 20.39 0.04 8.24
N LEU A 27 19.13 -0.38 8.44
CA LEU A 27 17.97 0.35 7.94
C LEU A 27 17.89 1.74 8.61
N ALA A 28 18.04 1.81 9.92
CA ALA A 28 18.02 3.05 10.68
C ALA A 28 19.12 4.02 10.23
N GLU A 29 20.35 3.53 10.04
CA GLU A 29 21.47 4.32 9.50
C GLU A 29 21.18 4.84 8.09
N THR A 30 20.54 4.02 7.24
CA THR A 30 20.13 4.43 5.89
C THR A 30 19.12 5.57 5.93
N ILE A 31 18.11 5.48 6.81
CA ILE A 31 17.11 6.54 7.03
C ILE A 31 17.79 7.83 7.48
N LEU A 32 18.69 7.74 8.46
CA LEU A 32 19.42 8.90 8.97
C LEU A 32 20.32 9.55 7.90
N GLY A 33 20.97 8.71 7.09
CA GLY A 33 21.79 9.15 5.95
C GLY A 33 20.96 9.89 4.91
N ALA A 34 19.82 9.34 4.51
CA ALA A 34 18.88 9.95 3.56
C ALA A 34 18.35 11.30 4.09
N LYS A 35 17.93 11.33 5.37
CA LYS A 35 17.48 12.54 6.05
C LYS A 35 18.55 13.65 6.03
N LYS A 36 19.79 13.30 6.37
CA LYS A 36 20.93 14.23 6.40
C LYS A 36 21.27 14.73 5.00
N GLN A 37 21.31 13.85 4.01
CA GLN A 37 21.61 14.19 2.62
C GLN A 37 20.57 15.16 2.04
N ALA A 38 19.29 14.96 2.34
CA ALA A 38 18.21 15.85 1.93
C ALA A 38 18.15 17.16 2.75
N GLY A 39 18.91 17.28 3.82
CA GLY A 39 18.87 18.42 4.74
C GLY A 39 17.54 18.55 5.47
N ILE A 40 16.87 17.43 5.76
CA ILE A 40 15.63 17.36 6.55
C ILE A 40 16.00 17.55 8.02
N THR A 41 15.52 18.62 8.65
CA THR A 41 15.91 19.01 10.01
C THR A 41 14.91 18.59 11.08
N THR A 42 13.65 18.34 10.74
CA THR A 42 12.63 17.89 11.71
C THR A 42 13.08 16.61 12.42
N LYS A 43 12.74 16.50 13.70
CA LYS A 43 12.94 15.29 14.49
C LYS A 43 11.67 14.40 14.52
N ASN A 44 10.52 14.98 14.22
CA ASN A 44 9.26 14.24 14.19
C ASN A 44 9.19 13.39 12.92
N ILE A 45 8.81 12.14 13.08
CA ILE A 45 8.68 11.16 11.99
C ILE A 45 7.42 10.33 12.18
N ALA A 46 6.70 10.10 11.11
CA ALA A 46 5.71 9.02 11.00
C ALA A 46 6.34 7.87 10.22
N ILE A 47 6.03 6.64 10.59
CA ILE A 47 6.55 5.44 9.93
C ILE A 47 5.42 4.56 9.42
N GLY A 48 5.54 4.11 8.17
CA GLY A 48 4.68 3.08 7.60
C GLY A 48 5.10 1.70 8.12
N LEU A 49 4.14 0.90 8.55
CA LEU A 49 4.33 -0.50 8.89
C LEU A 49 3.94 -1.36 7.69
N PRO A 50 4.83 -2.23 7.19
CA PRO A 50 4.54 -3.06 6.02
C PRO A 50 3.29 -3.90 6.18
N ALA A 51 2.46 -4.00 5.14
CA ALA A 51 1.21 -4.76 5.17
C ALA A 51 1.42 -6.23 5.59
N ARG A 52 2.56 -6.83 5.27
CA ARG A 52 2.92 -8.20 5.72
C ARG A 52 3.12 -8.35 7.22
N LYS A 53 3.30 -7.25 7.95
CA LYS A 53 3.51 -7.19 9.41
C LYS A 53 2.29 -6.60 10.15
N THR A 54 1.28 -6.18 9.40
CA THR A 54 0.05 -5.63 9.95
C THR A 54 -1.15 -6.45 9.49
N TYR A 55 -2.17 -6.44 10.29
CA TYR A 55 -3.48 -6.98 9.93
C TYR A 55 -4.51 -5.87 10.01
N THR A 56 -5.33 -5.75 8.99
CA THR A 56 -6.38 -4.73 8.93
C THR A 56 -7.69 -5.39 8.50
N ALA A 57 -8.75 -5.16 9.27
CA ALA A 57 -10.07 -5.70 8.99
C ALA A 57 -11.16 -4.64 9.21
N ILE A 58 -12.26 -4.78 8.45
CA ILE A 58 -13.49 -4.02 8.67
C ILE A 58 -14.51 -4.95 9.30
N ILE A 59 -14.87 -4.65 10.56
CA ILE A 59 -15.87 -5.41 11.32
C ILE A 59 -17.13 -4.59 11.49
N GLU A 60 -18.26 -5.29 11.68
CA GLU A 60 -19.53 -4.69 12.05
C GLU A 60 -19.85 -5.02 13.51
N VAL A 61 -20.15 -3.99 14.28
CA VAL A 61 -20.57 -4.12 15.69
C VAL A 61 -21.88 -3.39 15.89
N PRO A 62 -22.69 -3.70 16.94
CA PRO A 62 -23.85 -2.91 17.27
C PRO A 62 -23.52 -1.42 17.40
N ASN A 63 -24.34 -0.55 16.79
CA ASN A 63 -24.10 0.88 16.84
C ASN A 63 -24.30 1.38 18.27
N ALA A 64 -23.28 2.02 18.82
CA ALA A 64 -23.24 2.51 20.20
C ALA A 64 -22.35 3.76 20.28
N PRO A 65 -22.44 4.54 21.39
CA PRO A 65 -21.51 5.63 21.62
C PRO A 65 -20.04 5.17 21.58
N GLU A 66 -19.15 6.02 21.11
CA GLU A 66 -17.73 5.71 20.87
C GLU A 66 -17.03 5.05 22.06
N LYS A 67 -17.33 5.49 23.29
CA LYS A 67 -16.78 4.89 24.52
C LYS A 67 -17.19 3.43 24.74
N GLU A 68 -18.38 3.06 24.29
CA GLU A 68 -18.87 1.68 24.35
C GLU A 68 -18.29 0.86 23.22
N LEU A 69 -18.18 1.45 22.03
CA LEU A 69 -17.53 0.81 20.87
C LEU A 69 -16.07 0.43 21.20
N ALA A 70 -15.32 1.29 21.89
CA ALA A 70 -13.96 0.99 22.32
C ALA A 70 -13.85 -0.28 23.19
N LYS A 71 -14.82 -0.52 24.05
CA LYS A 71 -14.87 -1.75 24.86
C LYS A 71 -15.24 -2.95 24.00
N THR A 72 -16.25 -2.80 23.15
CA THR A 72 -16.71 -3.85 22.24
C THR A 72 -15.58 -4.29 21.32
N VAL A 73 -14.86 -3.34 20.70
CA VAL A 73 -13.73 -3.65 19.83
C VAL A 73 -12.67 -4.45 20.56
N LYS A 74 -12.34 -4.12 21.81
CA LYS A 74 -11.36 -4.87 22.59
C LYS A 74 -11.75 -6.34 22.80
N TYR A 75 -13.04 -6.63 23.00
CA TYR A 75 -13.53 -8.00 23.15
C TYR A 75 -13.67 -8.71 21.80
N GLU A 76 -14.16 -8.02 20.79
CA GLU A 76 -14.40 -8.60 19.46
C GLU A 76 -13.09 -8.80 18.69
N SER A 77 -12.05 -8.00 18.97
CA SER A 77 -10.76 -8.09 18.26
C SER A 77 -10.14 -9.48 18.28
N ASP A 78 -10.30 -10.22 19.38
CA ASP A 78 -9.76 -11.58 19.52
C ASP A 78 -10.30 -12.56 18.46
N GLN A 79 -11.47 -12.29 17.92
CA GLN A 79 -12.09 -13.11 16.86
C GLN A 79 -11.58 -12.77 15.45
N TYR A 80 -11.02 -11.57 15.27
CA TYR A 80 -10.70 -11.03 13.96
C TYR A 80 -9.20 -10.92 13.69
N ILE A 81 -8.38 -10.78 14.73
CA ILE A 81 -6.93 -10.66 14.56
C ILE A 81 -6.27 -12.04 14.62
N PRO A 82 -5.24 -12.29 13.78
CA PRO A 82 -4.59 -13.61 13.70
C PRO A 82 -3.51 -13.84 14.77
N MET A 83 -3.58 -13.12 15.90
CA MET A 83 -2.61 -13.20 17.01
C MET A 83 -3.32 -12.97 18.34
N ALA A 84 -2.71 -13.40 19.45
CA ALA A 84 -3.26 -13.15 20.77
C ALA A 84 -3.30 -11.62 21.06
N VAL A 85 -4.41 -11.15 21.64
CA VAL A 85 -4.62 -9.72 21.94
C VAL A 85 -3.52 -9.16 22.84
N ASP A 86 -3.00 -9.97 23.75
CA ASP A 86 -1.93 -9.57 24.67
C ASP A 86 -0.58 -9.35 23.96
N ASP A 87 -0.35 -10.05 22.84
CA ASP A 87 0.84 -9.91 22.00
C ASP A 87 0.66 -8.89 20.86
N ALA A 88 -0.55 -8.36 20.71
CA ALA A 88 -0.88 -7.40 19.66
C ALA A 88 -0.81 -5.95 20.15
N LYS A 89 -0.40 -5.07 19.25
CA LYS A 89 -0.71 -3.65 19.32
C LYS A 89 -1.90 -3.40 18.41
N ILE A 90 -3.01 -2.93 18.98
CA ILE A 90 -4.28 -2.78 18.28
C ILE A 90 -4.71 -1.33 18.34
N ASP A 91 -5.16 -0.83 17.21
CA ASP A 91 -5.82 0.45 17.09
C ASP A 91 -7.08 0.31 16.22
N PHE A 92 -8.03 1.23 16.34
CA PHE A 92 -9.26 1.18 15.57
C PHE A 92 -9.77 2.58 15.21
N ALA A 93 -10.54 2.64 14.15
CA ALA A 93 -11.25 3.84 13.72
C ALA A 93 -12.72 3.50 13.42
N VAL A 94 -13.65 4.32 13.92
CA VAL A 94 -15.07 4.19 13.59
C VAL A 94 -15.31 4.78 12.21
N LEU A 95 -15.75 3.96 11.26
CA LEU A 95 -16.02 4.37 9.88
C LEU A 95 -17.43 4.95 9.71
N GLY A 96 -18.26 4.85 10.72
CA GLY A 96 -19.65 5.31 10.72
C GLY A 96 -20.65 4.16 10.72
N VAL A 97 -21.92 4.50 10.48
CA VAL A 97 -23.00 3.51 10.37
C VAL A 97 -22.76 2.60 9.17
N SER A 98 -23.02 1.30 9.34
CA SER A 98 -22.88 0.33 8.24
C SER A 98 -23.83 0.69 7.08
N PRO A 99 -23.33 0.72 5.83
CA PRO A 99 -24.20 0.92 4.66
C PRO A 99 -25.25 -0.17 4.48
N ASN A 100 -25.05 -1.33 5.11
CA ASN A 100 -25.92 -2.49 4.96
C ASN A 100 -26.95 -2.62 6.09
N ASP A 101 -26.66 -2.04 7.27
CA ASP A 101 -27.50 -2.19 8.47
C ASP A 101 -27.32 -0.96 9.37
N ASN A 102 -28.36 -0.12 9.45
CA ASN A 102 -28.34 1.10 10.24
C ASN A 102 -28.26 0.88 11.78
N MET A 103 -28.48 -0.35 12.24
CA MET A 103 -28.30 -0.74 13.64
C MET A 103 -26.85 -1.09 13.98
N LYS A 104 -25.97 -1.10 12.98
CA LYS A 104 -24.56 -1.44 13.15
C LYS A 104 -23.65 -0.27 12.78
N ALA A 105 -22.48 -0.23 13.40
CA ALA A 105 -21.35 0.60 13.01
C ALA A 105 -20.28 -0.27 12.37
N GLU A 106 -19.61 0.25 11.34
CA GLU A 106 -18.40 -0.35 10.80
C GLU A 106 -17.17 0.26 11.46
N ILE A 107 -16.22 -0.60 11.79
CA ILE A 107 -14.99 -0.26 12.48
C ILE A 107 -13.83 -0.86 11.69
N LEU A 108 -12.86 -0.03 11.38
CA LEU A 108 -11.55 -0.45 10.89
C LEU A 108 -10.71 -0.83 12.12
N ILE A 109 -10.29 -2.08 12.21
CA ILE A 109 -9.30 -2.55 13.19
C ILE A 109 -7.98 -2.72 12.47
N SER A 110 -6.91 -2.22 13.08
CA SER A 110 -5.54 -2.48 12.67
C SER A 110 -4.77 -3.11 13.81
N SER A 111 -3.99 -4.14 13.53
CA SER A 111 -3.11 -4.77 14.53
C SER A 111 -1.75 -5.12 13.94
N THR A 112 -0.76 -5.16 14.80
CA THR A 112 0.59 -5.64 14.51
C THR A 112 1.15 -6.33 15.75
N ASP A 113 2.13 -7.20 15.55
CA ASP A 113 2.88 -7.78 16.67
C ASP A 113 3.49 -6.66 17.52
N ARG A 114 3.28 -6.75 18.85
CA ARG A 114 3.71 -5.72 19.81
C ARG A 114 5.23 -5.56 19.82
N ALA A 115 5.95 -6.68 19.87
CA ALA A 115 7.39 -6.65 19.91
C ALA A 115 7.96 -6.03 18.64
N TYR A 116 7.39 -6.37 17.48
CA TYR A 116 7.79 -5.77 16.20
C TYR A 116 7.58 -4.25 16.18
N ALA A 117 6.43 -3.77 16.65
CA ALA A 117 6.13 -2.33 16.67
C ALA A 117 7.05 -1.57 17.65
N GLU A 118 7.31 -2.14 18.83
CA GLU A 118 8.16 -1.55 19.85
C GLU A 118 9.62 -1.52 19.41
N GLU A 119 10.14 -2.60 18.84
CA GLU A 119 11.50 -2.63 18.26
C GLU A 119 11.70 -1.56 17.17
N ARG A 120 10.72 -1.37 16.27
CA ARG A 120 10.78 -0.32 15.24
C ARG A 120 10.76 1.09 15.84
N LEU A 121 9.99 1.27 16.90
CA LEU A 121 9.96 2.53 17.65
C LEU A 121 11.34 2.82 18.26
N GLU A 122 11.89 1.87 19.01
CA GLU A 122 13.18 1.99 19.67
C GLU A 122 14.32 2.26 18.68
N ASP A 123 14.37 1.51 17.55
CA ASP A 123 15.40 1.69 16.51
C ASP A 123 15.42 3.13 15.97
N ILE A 124 14.27 3.75 15.80
CA ILE A 124 14.16 5.12 15.29
C ILE A 124 14.44 6.16 16.39
N GLU A 125 13.97 5.91 17.60
CA GLU A 125 14.20 6.81 18.74
C GLU A 125 15.68 6.85 19.15
N MET A 126 16.40 5.74 19.05
CA MET A 126 17.86 5.70 19.25
C MET A 126 18.63 6.60 18.28
N LEU A 127 18.07 6.96 17.13
CA LEU A 127 18.64 7.95 16.22
C LEU A 127 18.37 9.40 16.64
N GLY A 128 17.73 9.64 17.78
CA GLY A 128 17.33 10.95 18.26
C GLY A 128 16.14 11.54 17.50
N LEU A 129 15.33 10.68 16.86
CA LEU A 129 14.08 11.04 16.20
C LEU A 129 12.90 10.75 17.13
N ASN A 130 11.80 11.48 16.97
CA ASN A 130 10.57 11.35 17.73
C ASN A 130 9.49 10.76 16.84
N VAL A 131 9.10 9.50 17.09
CA VAL A 131 8.04 8.84 16.32
C VAL A 131 6.69 9.34 16.80
N ILE A 132 5.99 10.07 15.95
CA ILE A 132 4.66 10.63 16.25
C ILE A 132 3.51 9.75 15.79
N ALA A 133 3.76 8.82 14.86
CA ALA A 133 2.79 7.85 14.38
C ALA A 133 3.46 6.62 13.79
N GLN A 134 2.80 5.48 13.98
CA GLN A 134 3.04 4.23 13.27
C GLN A 134 1.72 3.80 12.64
N GLU A 135 1.69 3.56 11.34
CA GLU A 135 0.46 3.19 10.66
C GLU A 135 0.68 2.13 9.56
N PRO A 136 -0.31 1.28 9.26
CA PRO A 136 -0.22 0.36 8.14
C PRO A 136 -0.03 1.10 6.81
N GLU A 137 0.94 0.68 5.99
CA GLU A 137 1.21 1.27 4.67
C GLU A 137 -0.04 1.40 3.79
N PRO A 138 -0.97 0.40 3.72
CA PRO A 138 -2.18 0.55 2.92
C PRO A 138 -3.09 1.70 3.37
N ILE A 139 -3.11 2.01 4.67
CA ILE A 139 -3.92 3.12 5.21
C ILE A 139 -3.24 4.47 4.96
N ALA A 140 -1.90 4.53 5.09
CA ALA A 140 -1.13 5.73 4.73
C ALA A 140 -1.34 6.10 3.24
N MET A 141 -1.26 5.12 2.35
CA MET A 141 -1.46 5.28 0.91
C MET A 141 -2.83 5.88 0.55
N VAL A 142 -3.87 5.51 1.28
CA VAL A 142 -5.23 6.03 1.06
C VAL A 142 -5.27 7.56 1.16
N ARG A 143 -4.57 8.15 2.13
CA ARG A 143 -4.56 9.61 2.29
C ARG A 143 -3.98 10.33 1.09
N ALA A 144 -2.94 9.78 0.49
CA ALA A 144 -2.27 10.38 -0.66
C ALA A 144 -3.06 10.21 -1.96
N LEU A 145 -3.74 9.08 -2.13
CA LEU A 145 -4.30 8.65 -3.42
C LEU A 145 -5.83 8.70 -3.49
N SER A 146 -6.54 8.72 -2.36
CA SER A 146 -8.00 8.82 -2.39
C SER A 146 -8.47 10.19 -2.87
N GLN A 147 -9.59 10.21 -3.59
CA GLN A 147 -10.24 11.46 -4.00
C GLN A 147 -11.25 11.89 -2.93
N ILE A 148 -11.16 13.14 -2.50
CA ILE A 148 -12.06 13.71 -1.49
C ILE A 148 -13.43 13.98 -2.12
N GLY A 149 -14.51 13.68 -1.38
CA GLY A 149 -15.89 13.96 -1.80
C GLY A 149 -16.44 13.01 -2.88
N VAL A 150 -15.86 11.82 -2.98
CA VAL A 150 -16.29 10.78 -3.91
C VAL A 150 -16.91 9.63 -3.12
N ASP A 151 -18.17 9.32 -3.41
CA ASP A 151 -18.96 8.30 -2.70
C ASP A 151 -18.97 6.94 -3.41
N ASP A 152 -18.59 6.89 -4.69
CA ASP A 152 -18.46 5.62 -5.43
C ASP A 152 -17.31 4.76 -4.90
N ALA A 153 -17.35 3.46 -5.16
CA ALA A 153 -16.26 2.58 -4.77
C ALA A 153 -15.04 2.83 -5.66
N ARG A 154 -13.87 3.01 -5.05
CA ARG A 154 -12.59 3.16 -5.77
C ARG A 154 -11.55 2.24 -5.17
N MET A 155 -10.92 1.46 -6.02
CA MET A 155 -9.84 0.58 -5.60
C MET A 155 -8.49 1.28 -5.80
N ILE A 156 -7.69 1.33 -4.76
CA ILE A 156 -6.30 1.79 -4.81
C ILE A 156 -5.43 0.55 -4.72
N ILE A 157 -4.49 0.40 -5.66
CA ILE A 157 -3.60 -0.75 -5.76
C ILE A 157 -2.16 -0.25 -5.66
N ASP A 158 -1.43 -0.72 -4.68
CA ASP A 158 0.02 -0.56 -4.58
C ASP A 158 0.73 -1.85 -4.98
N PHE A 159 1.26 -1.89 -6.19
CA PHE A 159 2.03 -3.03 -6.69
C PHE A 159 3.48 -2.88 -6.27
N GLY A 160 3.79 -3.39 -5.09
CA GLY A 160 5.11 -3.31 -4.50
C GLY A 160 6.12 -4.29 -5.11
N ALA A 161 7.28 -4.41 -4.47
CA ALA A 161 8.32 -5.33 -4.91
C ALA A 161 7.96 -6.80 -4.63
N ASN A 162 7.35 -7.10 -3.47
CA ASN A 162 7.11 -8.47 -3.01
C ASN A 162 5.65 -8.79 -2.69
N SER A 163 4.83 -7.78 -2.52
CA SER A 163 3.38 -7.86 -2.25
C SER A 163 2.65 -6.83 -3.09
N THR A 164 1.37 -7.05 -3.24
CA THR A 164 0.43 -6.06 -3.79
C THR A 164 -0.62 -5.78 -2.73
N ASP A 165 -0.71 -4.52 -2.34
CA ASP A 165 -1.68 -4.07 -1.37
C ASP A 165 -2.83 -3.36 -2.07
N LEU A 166 -4.06 -3.68 -1.68
CA LEU A 166 -5.24 -3.05 -2.23
C LEU A 166 -6.18 -2.57 -1.14
N VAL A 167 -6.74 -1.40 -1.36
CA VAL A 167 -7.77 -0.81 -0.52
C VAL A 167 -8.93 -0.38 -1.38
N VAL A 168 -10.16 -0.72 -0.98
CA VAL A 168 -11.35 -0.16 -1.59
C VAL A 168 -11.90 0.92 -0.68
N MET A 169 -11.91 2.15 -1.19
CA MET A 169 -12.60 3.29 -0.61
C MET A 169 -14.06 3.29 -1.04
N TYR A 170 -14.98 3.52 -0.10
CA TYR A 170 -16.41 3.66 -0.40
C TYR A 170 -17.07 4.51 0.68
N LEU A 171 -17.88 5.48 0.25
CA LEU A 171 -18.52 6.45 1.15
C LEU A 171 -17.50 7.14 2.08
N GLY A 172 -16.39 7.58 1.50
CA GLY A 172 -15.34 8.32 2.20
C GLY A 172 -14.46 7.52 3.16
N ALA A 173 -14.61 6.19 3.25
CA ALA A 173 -13.87 5.35 4.19
C ALA A 173 -13.27 4.09 3.53
N PRO A 174 -12.15 3.55 4.02
CA PRO A 174 -11.63 2.26 3.58
C PRO A 174 -12.55 1.14 4.07
N ARG A 175 -13.11 0.37 3.13
CA ARG A 175 -14.07 -0.70 3.44
C ARG A 175 -13.61 -2.09 3.05
N LEU A 176 -12.49 -2.19 2.36
CA LEU A 176 -11.77 -3.44 2.12
C LEU A 176 -10.27 -3.11 2.12
N VAL A 177 -9.50 -3.88 2.87
CA VAL A 177 -8.03 -3.85 2.86
C VAL A 177 -7.54 -5.26 2.66
N ARG A 178 -6.68 -5.50 1.68
CA ARG A 178 -6.08 -6.81 1.40
C ARG A 178 -4.64 -6.66 0.98
N SER A 179 -3.80 -7.60 1.40
CA SER A 179 -2.46 -7.80 0.87
C SER A 179 -2.42 -9.12 0.10
N ILE A 180 -1.98 -9.06 -1.15
CA ILE A 180 -1.87 -10.22 -2.04
C ILE A 180 -0.39 -10.56 -2.17
N PRO A 181 0.03 -11.81 -1.93
CA PRO A 181 1.40 -12.23 -2.20
C PRO A 181 1.74 -12.07 -3.67
N GLY A 182 2.92 -11.49 -3.94
CA GLY A 182 3.40 -11.24 -5.30
C GLY A 182 3.45 -9.75 -5.64
N GLY A 183 4.47 -9.40 -6.40
CA GLY A 183 4.75 -8.05 -6.87
C GLY A 183 5.81 -8.12 -7.96
N LEU A 184 6.51 -7.00 -8.21
CA LEU A 184 7.49 -6.90 -9.29
C LEU A 184 8.57 -8.00 -9.26
N SER A 185 8.99 -8.45 -8.07
CA SER A 185 10.02 -9.51 -7.96
C SER A 185 9.58 -10.84 -8.58
N ALA A 186 8.29 -11.16 -8.54
CA ALA A 186 7.76 -12.35 -9.22
C ALA A 186 7.82 -12.19 -10.75
N PHE A 187 7.42 -11.01 -11.25
CA PHE A 187 7.49 -10.69 -12.68
C PHE A 187 8.93 -10.71 -13.17
N VAL A 188 9.87 -10.12 -12.43
CA VAL A 188 11.29 -10.11 -12.72
C VAL A 188 11.85 -11.52 -12.85
N LYS A 189 11.57 -12.40 -11.90
CA LYS A 189 12.02 -13.80 -11.95
C LYS A 189 11.45 -14.54 -13.15
N THR A 190 10.16 -14.34 -13.45
CA THR A 190 9.52 -14.98 -14.60
C THR A 190 10.16 -14.55 -15.90
N VAL A 191 10.41 -13.24 -16.09
CA VAL A 191 11.08 -12.72 -17.31
C VAL A 191 12.54 -13.14 -17.37
N ALA A 192 13.28 -13.09 -16.25
CA ALA A 192 14.68 -13.52 -16.20
C ALA A 192 14.84 -14.98 -16.64
N ASN A 193 14.00 -15.87 -16.12
CA ASN A 193 14.01 -17.29 -16.47
C ASN A 193 13.54 -17.52 -17.91
N GLY A 194 12.43 -16.89 -18.32
CA GLY A 194 11.85 -17.09 -19.65
C GLY A 194 12.72 -16.57 -20.79
N LEU A 195 13.53 -15.55 -20.54
CA LEU A 195 14.44 -14.98 -21.53
C LEU A 195 15.92 -15.35 -21.30
N SER A 196 16.24 -16.11 -20.25
CA SER A 196 17.61 -16.48 -19.85
C SER A 196 18.53 -15.26 -19.68
N ILE A 197 18.05 -14.23 -18.98
CA ILE A 197 18.77 -12.98 -18.68
C ILE A 197 18.87 -12.76 -17.17
N SER A 198 19.71 -11.80 -16.74
CA SER A 198 19.80 -11.44 -15.33
C SER A 198 18.53 -10.76 -14.82
N GLU A 199 18.25 -10.88 -13.50
CA GLU A 199 17.12 -10.18 -12.86
C GLU A 199 17.19 -8.65 -13.05
N ALA A 200 18.40 -8.07 -13.06
CA ALA A 200 18.59 -6.65 -13.30
C ALA A 200 18.13 -6.24 -14.71
N GLN A 201 18.51 -7.01 -15.73
CA GLN A 201 18.05 -6.80 -17.11
C GLN A 201 16.55 -7.03 -17.25
N ALA A 202 16.02 -8.09 -16.62
CA ALA A 202 14.60 -8.38 -16.63
C ALA A 202 13.78 -7.23 -16.02
N LYS A 203 14.22 -6.69 -14.87
CA LYS A 203 13.59 -5.50 -14.25
C LYS A 203 13.60 -4.31 -15.20
N GLN A 204 14.75 -4.02 -15.81
CA GLN A 204 14.87 -2.93 -16.78
C GLN A 204 13.91 -3.12 -17.96
N PHE A 205 13.83 -4.32 -18.53
CA PHE A 205 12.96 -4.62 -19.66
C PHE A 205 11.48 -4.50 -19.31
N ILE A 206 11.07 -4.98 -18.12
CA ILE A 206 9.69 -4.81 -17.64
C ILE A 206 9.32 -3.33 -17.51
N LEU A 207 10.18 -2.52 -16.91
CA LEU A 207 9.91 -1.09 -16.73
C LEU A 207 9.99 -0.29 -18.03
N GLN A 208 10.78 -0.73 -19.01
CA GLN A 208 10.94 -0.05 -20.29
C GLN A 208 9.88 -0.45 -21.31
N TYR A 209 9.57 -1.73 -21.42
CA TYR A 209 8.71 -2.27 -22.47
C TYR A 209 7.34 -2.70 -21.94
N GLY A 210 7.23 -3.09 -20.66
CA GLY A 210 5.98 -3.48 -20.03
C GLY A 210 5.19 -4.49 -20.85
N LEU A 211 3.96 -4.14 -21.16
CA LEU A 211 3.03 -4.99 -21.91
C LEU A 211 2.92 -4.61 -23.39
N LEU A 212 3.86 -3.82 -23.92
CA LEU A 212 3.91 -3.42 -25.32
C LEU A 212 4.16 -4.65 -26.22
N GLN A 213 3.18 -5.01 -27.05
CA GLN A 213 3.27 -6.19 -27.93
C GLN A 213 4.08 -5.91 -29.20
N ASN A 214 4.22 -4.64 -29.59
CA ASN A 214 5.00 -4.20 -30.76
C ASN A 214 6.48 -3.95 -30.45
N GLN A 215 6.89 -4.09 -29.20
CA GLN A 215 8.26 -3.95 -28.76
C GLN A 215 8.81 -5.29 -28.33
N PHE A 216 10.09 -5.54 -28.63
CA PHE A 216 10.77 -6.79 -28.28
C PHE A 216 9.98 -8.05 -28.69
N GLU A 217 9.30 -7.98 -29.86
CA GLU A 217 8.42 -9.03 -30.40
C GLU A 217 7.30 -9.48 -29.44
N GLY A 218 6.90 -8.63 -28.49
CA GLY A 218 5.92 -8.94 -27.46
C GLY A 218 6.37 -9.97 -26.42
N ARG A 219 7.66 -10.35 -26.42
CA ARG A 219 8.19 -11.44 -25.58
C ARG A 219 8.04 -11.19 -24.09
N ILE A 220 8.13 -9.92 -23.64
CA ILE A 220 7.91 -9.58 -22.24
C ILE A 220 6.47 -9.87 -21.85
N TYR A 221 5.49 -9.39 -22.62
CA TYR A 221 4.07 -9.65 -22.40
C TYR A 221 3.75 -11.14 -22.39
N GLN A 222 4.24 -11.89 -23.40
CA GLN A 222 4.01 -13.34 -23.52
C GLN A 222 4.57 -14.08 -22.30
N THR A 223 5.76 -13.73 -21.85
CA THR A 223 6.41 -14.33 -20.69
C THR A 223 5.64 -14.04 -19.39
N LEU A 224 5.04 -12.85 -19.26
CA LEU A 224 4.27 -12.43 -18.10
C LEU A 224 2.81 -12.88 -18.11
N SER A 225 2.30 -13.46 -19.18
CA SER A 225 0.85 -13.73 -19.35
C SER A 225 0.22 -14.45 -18.15
N SER A 226 0.85 -15.52 -17.65
CA SER A 226 0.35 -16.28 -16.50
C SER A 226 0.36 -15.45 -15.19
N ASN A 227 1.40 -14.65 -14.96
CA ASN A 227 1.47 -13.77 -13.79
C ASN A 227 0.39 -12.69 -13.84
N LEU A 228 0.17 -12.10 -15.02
CA LEU A 228 -0.85 -11.09 -15.27
C LEU A 228 -2.27 -11.64 -15.07
N GLU A 229 -2.53 -12.84 -15.56
CA GLU A 229 -3.82 -13.52 -15.36
C GLU A 229 -4.06 -13.81 -13.88
N GLY A 230 -3.06 -14.38 -13.17
CA GLY A 230 -3.15 -14.61 -11.73
C GLY A 230 -3.40 -13.32 -10.95
N PHE A 231 -2.67 -12.27 -11.27
CA PHE A 231 -2.83 -10.96 -10.63
C PHE A 231 -4.23 -10.38 -10.86
N THR A 232 -4.69 -10.31 -12.12
CA THR A 232 -6.02 -9.75 -12.42
C THR A 232 -7.17 -10.60 -11.89
N MET A 233 -6.98 -11.92 -11.77
CA MET A 233 -7.96 -12.80 -11.12
C MET A 233 -8.16 -12.41 -9.65
N GLU A 234 -7.09 -12.09 -8.91
CA GLU A 234 -7.21 -11.63 -7.53
C GLU A 234 -7.88 -10.24 -7.43
N LEU A 235 -7.65 -9.35 -8.39
CA LEU A 235 -8.38 -8.08 -8.46
C LEU A 235 -9.87 -8.30 -8.68
N VAL A 236 -10.26 -9.12 -9.66
CA VAL A 236 -11.67 -9.44 -9.95
C VAL A 236 -12.34 -10.12 -8.76
N LYS A 237 -11.66 -11.03 -8.07
CA LYS A 237 -12.17 -11.63 -6.82
C LYS A 237 -12.41 -10.57 -5.75
N SER A 238 -11.51 -9.60 -5.60
CA SER A 238 -11.64 -8.53 -4.61
C SER A 238 -12.81 -7.59 -4.94
N VAL A 239 -12.99 -7.25 -6.22
CA VAL A 239 -14.15 -6.49 -6.70
C VAL A 239 -15.46 -7.22 -6.38
N ARG A 240 -15.55 -8.50 -6.74
CA ARG A 240 -16.76 -9.32 -6.49
C ARG A 240 -17.04 -9.48 -4.99
N PHE A 241 -16.01 -9.74 -4.20
CA PHE A 241 -16.14 -9.83 -2.74
C PHE A 241 -16.72 -8.53 -2.17
N PHE A 242 -16.18 -7.40 -2.60
CA PHE A 242 -16.65 -6.09 -2.18
C PHE A 242 -18.10 -5.84 -2.58
N GLN A 243 -18.47 -6.09 -3.83
CA GLN A 243 -19.83 -5.90 -4.35
C GLN A 243 -20.85 -6.83 -3.68
N ASN A 244 -20.45 -8.04 -3.29
CA ASN A 244 -21.30 -8.95 -2.54
C ASN A 244 -21.56 -8.45 -1.11
N LYS A 245 -20.56 -7.80 -0.49
CA LYS A 245 -20.73 -7.20 0.84
C LYS A 245 -21.54 -5.90 0.78
N TYR A 246 -21.26 -5.06 -0.19
CA TYR A 246 -21.91 -3.75 -0.36
C TYR A 246 -22.75 -3.77 -1.64
N THR A 247 -23.97 -4.33 -1.52
CA THR A 247 -24.90 -4.46 -2.65
C THR A 247 -25.32 -3.08 -3.14
N GLY A 248 -25.14 -2.84 -4.43
CA GLY A 248 -25.41 -1.52 -5.03
C GLY A 248 -24.19 -0.61 -5.16
N ALA A 249 -23.08 -0.94 -4.52
CA ALA A 249 -21.83 -0.20 -4.72
C ALA A 249 -21.33 -0.38 -6.17
N GLN A 250 -21.10 0.74 -6.85
CA GLN A 250 -20.52 0.77 -8.18
C GLN A 250 -19.06 1.22 -8.11
N PHE A 251 -18.19 0.57 -8.87
CA PHE A 251 -16.81 0.99 -8.98
C PHE A 251 -16.68 2.13 -9.98
N GLY A 252 -16.26 3.31 -9.52
CA GLY A 252 -15.95 4.47 -10.33
C GLY A 252 -14.53 4.48 -10.88
N GLY A 253 -13.63 3.62 -10.36
CA GLY A 253 -12.27 3.54 -10.87
C GLY A 253 -11.30 2.70 -10.06
N ILE A 254 -10.16 2.42 -10.68
CA ILE A 254 -8.96 1.82 -10.06
C ILE A 254 -7.82 2.83 -10.19
N ILE A 255 -7.08 3.03 -9.09
CA ILE A 255 -5.93 3.94 -9.00
C ILE A 255 -4.70 3.08 -8.75
N LEU A 256 -3.69 3.17 -9.63
CA LEU A 256 -2.46 2.39 -9.54
C LEU A 256 -1.35 3.20 -8.87
N SER A 257 -0.66 2.56 -7.95
CA SER A 257 0.56 3.02 -7.27
C SER A 257 1.65 1.94 -7.37
N GLY A 258 2.82 2.26 -6.83
CA GLY A 258 3.96 1.38 -6.92
C GLY A 258 4.38 1.12 -8.37
N TYR A 259 4.93 -0.05 -8.62
CA TYR A 259 5.43 -0.39 -9.96
C TYR A 259 4.32 -0.53 -11.02
N ALA A 260 3.08 -0.86 -10.66
CA ALA A 260 1.99 -0.94 -11.64
C ALA A 260 1.70 0.41 -12.31
N GLY A 261 1.92 1.52 -11.59
CA GLY A 261 1.76 2.85 -12.15
C GLY A 261 2.80 3.24 -13.21
N ILE A 262 3.92 2.53 -13.29
CA ILE A 262 5.04 2.84 -14.20
C ILE A 262 5.34 1.74 -15.21
N ILE A 263 4.72 0.57 -15.11
CA ILE A 263 4.83 -0.49 -16.12
C ILE A 263 3.96 -0.10 -17.34
N PRO A 264 4.55 0.09 -18.54
CA PRO A 264 3.79 0.46 -19.73
C PRO A 264 2.61 -0.46 -20.02
N LEU A 265 1.45 0.12 -20.33
CA LEU A 265 0.16 -0.53 -20.61
C LEU A 265 -0.43 -1.39 -19.47
N MET A 266 0.07 -1.25 -18.23
CA MET A 266 -0.49 -2.00 -17.10
C MET A 266 -1.90 -1.50 -16.74
N ALA A 267 -2.13 -0.19 -16.79
CA ALA A 267 -3.43 0.40 -16.51
C ALA A 267 -4.48 -0.07 -17.53
N GLU A 268 -4.18 0.01 -18.81
CA GLU A 268 -5.05 -0.44 -19.90
C GLU A 268 -5.34 -1.95 -19.82
N TYR A 269 -4.34 -2.74 -19.45
CA TYR A 269 -4.51 -4.18 -19.25
C TYR A 269 -5.49 -4.48 -18.12
N ILE A 270 -5.34 -3.82 -16.98
CA ILE A 270 -6.22 -3.98 -15.83
C ILE A 270 -7.64 -3.52 -16.17
N GLU A 271 -7.78 -2.37 -16.85
CA GLU A 271 -9.07 -1.85 -17.31
C GLU A 271 -9.81 -2.84 -18.22
N VAL A 272 -9.11 -3.41 -19.21
CA VAL A 272 -9.70 -4.42 -20.10
C VAL A 272 -10.13 -5.68 -19.34
N LYS A 273 -9.34 -6.12 -18.34
CA LYS A 273 -9.64 -7.35 -17.59
C LYS A 273 -10.70 -7.18 -16.52
N THR A 274 -10.83 -6.00 -15.93
CA THR A 274 -11.78 -5.72 -14.85
C THR A 274 -13.06 -5.04 -15.34
N GLY A 275 -13.00 -4.38 -16.49
CA GLY A 275 -14.08 -3.49 -16.99
C GLY A 275 -14.20 -2.19 -16.20
N ILE A 276 -13.21 -1.85 -15.36
CA ILE A 276 -13.22 -0.67 -14.49
C ILE A 276 -12.12 0.29 -14.97
N SER A 277 -12.48 1.55 -15.20
CA SER A 277 -11.53 2.58 -15.61
C SER A 277 -10.33 2.64 -14.65
N THR A 278 -9.14 2.60 -15.22
CA THR A 278 -7.89 2.45 -14.43
C THR A 278 -6.90 3.56 -14.78
N ILE A 279 -6.44 4.26 -13.78
CA ILE A 279 -5.52 5.39 -13.93
C ILE A 279 -4.28 5.25 -13.03
N GLN A 280 -3.19 5.90 -13.41
CA GLN A 280 -2.05 6.08 -12.53
C GLN A 280 -2.38 7.08 -11.42
N GLY A 281 -2.07 6.73 -10.17
CA GLY A 281 -2.23 7.58 -9.00
C GLY A 281 -1.23 8.74 -8.98
N ASN A 282 -1.69 9.88 -8.53
CA ASN A 282 -0.84 11.04 -8.27
C ASN A 282 -0.79 11.32 -6.76
N PRO A 283 0.24 10.88 -6.04
CA PRO A 283 0.34 11.10 -4.60
C PRO A 283 0.54 12.58 -4.22
N TRP A 284 0.92 13.43 -5.18
CA TRP A 284 1.15 14.86 -4.97
C TRP A 284 -0.12 15.71 -5.14
N GLN A 285 -1.28 15.13 -5.44
CA GLN A 285 -2.51 15.85 -5.77
C GLN A 285 -2.93 16.89 -4.70
N TYR A 286 -2.58 16.66 -3.43
CA TYR A 286 -2.90 17.55 -2.30
C TYR A 286 -1.67 18.28 -1.74
N VAL A 287 -0.51 18.13 -2.38
CA VAL A 287 0.76 18.72 -1.92
C VAL A 287 1.26 19.70 -2.95
N ARG A 288 1.55 20.92 -2.53
CA ARG A 288 2.21 21.89 -3.40
C ARG A 288 3.66 21.51 -3.60
N VAL A 289 4.04 21.32 -4.85
CA VAL A 289 5.41 21.07 -5.30
C VAL A 289 5.83 22.18 -6.25
N ASN A 290 7.08 22.65 -6.17
CA ASN A 290 7.60 23.61 -7.13
C ASN A 290 7.99 22.91 -8.45
N GLU A 291 8.23 23.68 -9.52
CA GLU A 291 8.53 23.12 -10.84
C GLU A 291 9.77 22.21 -10.85
N GLN A 292 10.80 22.55 -10.08
CA GLN A 292 12.01 21.72 -9.99
C GLN A 292 11.73 20.40 -9.27
N GLN A 293 11.00 20.45 -8.16
CA GLN A 293 10.54 19.26 -7.43
C GLN A 293 9.64 18.39 -8.32
N GLN A 294 8.71 19.00 -9.06
CA GLN A 294 7.82 18.28 -9.95
C GLN A 294 8.58 17.47 -11.00
N LYS A 295 9.59 18.05 -11.63
CA LYS A 295 10.44 17.35 -12.62
C LYS A 295 11.20 16.16 -12.02
N LEU A 296 11.65 16.28 -10.76
CA LEU A 296 12.38 15.22 -10.07
C LEU A 296 11.46 14.12 -9.54
N LEU A 297 10.26 14.48 -9.09
CA LEU A 297 9.32 13.59 -8.43
C LEU A 297 8.41 12.83 -9.40
N LEU A 298 8.13 13.40 -10.58
CA LEU A 298 7.22 12.79 -11.55
C LEU A 298 7.64 11.35 -11.94
N PRO A 299 8.92 11.07 -12.23
CA PRO A 299 9.38 9.72 -12.59
C PRO A 299 9.26 8.69 -11.46
N VAL A 300 9.21 9.13 -10.20
CA VAL A 300 9.18 8.28 -9.01
C VAL A 300 7.91 8.48 -8.18
N ALA A 301 6.91 9.17 -8.73
CA ALA A 301 5.68 9.53 -8.02
C ALA A 301 5.00 8.31 -7.39
N SER A 302 4.93 7.20 -8.11
CA SER A 302 4.30 5.96 -7.67
C SER A 302 4.96 5.33 -6.42
N GLU A 303 6.20 5.74 -6.09
CA GLU A 303 6.93 5.21 -4.94
C GLU A 303 6.70 6.04 -3.65
N PHE A 304 5.99 7.17 -3.76
CA PHE A 304 5.73 8.07 -2.63
C PHE A 304 4.32 7.93 -2.02
N GLY A 305 3.50 6.98 -2.50
CA GLY A 305 2.12 6.83 -2.04
C GLY A 305 1.96 6.64 -0.52
N VAL A 306 2.93 5.98 0.12
CA VAL A 306 2.93 5.76 1.58
C VAL A 306 3.59 6.94 2.33
N ALA A 307 4.56 7.61 1.71
CA ALA A 307 5.39 8.63 2.37
C ALA A 307 4.72 10.02 2.48
N ILE A 308 3.58 10.24 1.84
CA ILE A 308 2.81 11.48 1.82
C ILE A 308 1.59 11.36 2.72
#